data_84649712947f58d992b4d576f881ce06
#
_entry.id   84649712947f58d992b4d576f881ce06
#
_cell.length_a   1.000
_cell.length_b   1.000
_cell.length_c   1.000
_cell.angle_alpha   90.00
_cell.angle_beta   90.00
_cell.angle_gamma   90.00
#
_symmetry.space_group_name_H-M   'P 1'
#
loop_
_entity.id
_entity.type
_entity.pdbx_description
1 polymer ?
#
loop_
_entity_poly.entity_id
_entity_poly.type
_entity_poly.pdbx_seq_one_letter_code
_entity_poly.pdbx_strand_id
1 'polypeptide(L)'
;MIETVRLFDDASSALLKSLLGRQTLRAYEAYIMVENPDHIYKTLRLEFDSVSLLLRNAHQRVPLGPQGAEEELAVLTLEEDDGRELWHPRGKCVTRKVGVDLIPDDVYLVIDTAQLRKGSIPVNTLKLVQAVVFREGGRLLAVDRDVWFDEYLTVREGADLDALVRDASGDWDEEPPFGYRFTRDVLSLAMGGIRV
;
A
#
# COMPACT_ATOMS: atom_id res chain seq x y z
N MET A 1 11.54 5.91 22.90
CA MET A 1 11.28 5.41 21.51
C MET A 1 9.79 5.36 21.32
N ILE A 2 9.28 6.02 20.30
CA ILE A 2 7.86 5.97 19.90
C ILE A 2 7.77 4.95 18.78
N GLU A 3 6.79 4.05 18.83
CA GLU A 3 6.48 3.13 17.74
C GLU A 3 5.09 3.46 17.20
N THR A 4 5.02 3.76 15.92
CA THR A 4 3.77 4.00 15.19
C THR A 4 3.58 2.88 14.18
N VAL A 5 2.46 2.17 14.30
CA VAL A 5 2.11 1.04 13.42
C VAL A 5 0.81 1.39 12.69
N ARG A 6 0.85 1.32 11.37
CA ARG A 6 -0.30 1.53 10.48
C ARG A 6 -0.37 0.37 9.48
N LEU A 7 -0.73 -0.79 10.00
CA LEU A 7 -1.00 -1.99 9.21
C LEU A 7 -2.50 -2.16 9.03
N PHE A 8 -2.87 -3.07 8.15
CA PHE A 8 -4.27 -3.48 8.04
C PHE A 8 -4.71 -4.14 9.34
N ASP A 9 -5.93 -3.84 9.75
CA ASP A 9 -6.55 -4.49 10.90
C ASP A 9 -6.93 -5.95 10.59
N ASP A 10 -7.40 -6.66 11.62
CA ASP A 10 -7.80 -8.06 11.49
C ASP A 10 -8.96 -8.24 10.51
N ALA A 11 -9.88 -7.25 10.43
CA ALA A 11 -11.02 -7.31 9.51
C ALA A 11 -10.57 -7.19 8.05
N SER A 12 -9.72 -6.22 7.73
CA SER A 12 -9.13 -6.04 6.40
C SER A 12 -8.30 -7.27 5.98
N SER A 13 -7.52 -7.81 6.92
CA SER A 13 -6.71 -9.02 6.69
C SER A 13 -7.59 -10.26 6.47
N ALA A 14 -8.67 -10.42 7.21
CA ALA A 14 -9.64 -11.51 7.04
C ALA A 14 -10.38 -11.39 5.71
N LEU A 15 -10.72 -10.16 5.30
CA LEU A 15 -11.36 -9.87 4.03
C LEU A 15 -10.47 -10.33 2.86
N LEU A 16 -9.20 -9.95 2.84
CA LEU A 16 -8.23 -10.40 1.84
C LEU A 16 -8.07 -11.92 1.82
N LYS A 17 -7.98 -12.56 3.00
CA LYS A 17 -7.89 -14.03 3.10
C LYS A 17 -9.11 -14.74 2.53
N SER A 18 -10.29 -14.15 2.65
CA SER A 18 -11.54 -14.73 2.13
C SER A 18 -11.57 -14.86 0.61
N LEU A 19 -10.74 -14.10 -0.11
CA LEU A 19 -10.65 -14.08 -1.57
C LEU A 19 -9.82 -15.25 -2.12
N LEU A 20 -8.88 -15.80 -1.31
CA LEU A 20 -7.87 -16.76 -1.78
C LEU A 20 -8.50 -18.02 -2.38
N GLY A 21 -8.18 -18.30 -3.65
CA GLY A 21 -8.65 -19.48 -4.39
C GLY A 21 -10.17 -19.54 -4.62
N ARG A 22 -10.90 -18.45 -4.34
CA ARG A 22 -12.38 -18.44 -4.35
C ARG A 22 -12.99 -17.35 -5.21
N GLN A 23 -12.31 -16.24 -5.38
CA GLN A 23 -12.80 -15.05 -6.04
C GLN A 23 -11.84 -14.65 -7.15
N THR A 24 -12.36 -14.32 -8.31
CA THR A 24 -11.54 -13.77 -9.39
C THR A 24 -11.54 -12.26 -9.29
N LEU A 25 -10.37 -11.65 -9.26
CA LEU A 25 -10.22 -10.22 -9.46
C LEU A 25 -10.48 -9.93 -10.95
N ARG A 26 -11.64 -9.36 -11.26
CA ARG A 26 -12.11 -9.08 -12.62
C ARG A 26 -11.55 -7.80 -13.20
N ALA A 27 -11.47 -6.79 -12.38
CA ALA A 27 -11.01 -5.46 -12.81
C ALA A 27 -10.56 -4.62 -11.63
N TYR A 28 -9.87 -3.54 -11.94
CA TYR A 28 -9.76 -2.40 -11.04
C TYR A 28 -10.28 -1.13 -11.71
N GLU A 29 -10.79 -0.20 -10.89
CA GLU A 29 -11.28 1.10 -11.31
C GLU A 29 -10.67 2.20 -10.45
N ALA A 30 -10.20 3.26 -11.08
CA ALA A 30 -9.54 4.36 -10.40
C ALA A 30 -9.65 5.69 -11.16
N TYR A 31 -9.41 6.80 -10.45
CA TYR A 31 -9.10 8.06 -11.07
C TYR A 31 -7.60 8.18 -11.32
N ILE A 32 -7.23 8.32 -12.59
CA ILE A 32 -5.83 8.52 -13.00
C ILE A 32 -5.61 9.98 -13.39
N MET A 33 -4.41 10.47 -13.16
CA MET A 33 -3.99 11.80 -13.60
C MET A 33 -3.75 11.83 -15.11
N VAL A 34 -4.31 12.83 -15.80
CA VAL A 34 -4.12 12.97 -17.26
C VAL A 34 -2.65 13.22 -17.61
N GLU A 35 -1.92 13.96 -16.77
CA GLU A 35 -0.51 14.29 -16.99
C GLU A 35 0.45 13.15 -16.61
N ASN A 36 -0.01 12.22 -15.76
CA ASN A 36 0.76 11.04 -15.36
C ASN A 36 -0.19 9.83 -15.22
N PRO A 37 -0.46 9.11 -16.32
CA PRO A 37 -1.48 8.07 -16.37
C PRO A 37 -1.16 6.82 -15.54
N ASP A 38 0.06 6.69 -15.04
CA ASP A 38 0.46 5.58 -14.16
C ASP A 38 0.13 5.86 -12.69
N HIS A 39 -0.19 7.13 -12.35
CA HIS A 39 -0.54 7.51 -10.99
C HIS A 39 -2.06 7.53 -10.79
N ILE A 40 -2.49 6.75 -9.81
CA ILE A 40 -3.85 6.68 -9.31
C ILE A 40 -3.97 7.61 -8.11
N TYR A 41 -4.98 8.47 -8.10
CA TYR A 41 -5.16 9.42 -7.02
C TYR A 41 -6.03 8.84 -5.89
N LYS A 42 -5.45 8.73 -4.71
CA LYS A 42 -6.07 8.35 -3.42
C LYS A 42 -6.74 6.99 -3.36
N THR A 43 -7.54 6.60 -4.36
CA THR A 43 -8.51 5.52 -4.21
C THR A 43 -8.52 4.61 -5.41
N LEU A 44 -8.47 3.31 -5.14
CA LEU A 44 -8.57 2.24 -6.11
C LEU A 44 -9.67 1.27 -5.68
N ARG A 45 -10.64 1.00 -6.56
CA ARG A 45 -11.62 -0.07 -6.42
C ARG A 45 -11.09 -1.34 -7.06
N LEU A 46 -11.14 -2.46 -6.35
CA LEU A 46 -10.84 -3.80 -6.86
C LEU A 46 -12.14 -4.58 -6.93
N GLU A 47 -12.53 -5.03 -8.13
CA GLU A 47 -13.76 -5.74 -8.36
C GLU A 47 -13.51 -7.25 -8.45
N PHE A 48 -14.04 -8.00 -7.50
CA PHE A 48 -14.05 -9.45 -7.47
C PHE A 48 -15.43 -9.99 -7.89
N ASP A 49 -15.54 -11.32 -8.07
CA ASP A 49 -16.80 -11.97 -8.54
C ASP A 49 -18.01 -11.59 -7.68
N SER A 50 -17.88 -11.50 -6.36
CA SER A 50 -19.01 -11.25 -5.46
C SER A 50 -18.80 -10.11 -4.46
N VAL A 51 -17.63 -9.49 -4.46
CA VAL A 51 -17.28 -8.39 -3.55
C VAL A 51 -16.40 -7.38 -4.25
N SER A 52 -16.53 -6.13 -3.89
CA SER A 52 -15.59 -5.08 -4.29
C SER A 52 -14.85 -4.56 -3.06
N LEU A 53 -13.57 -4.29 -3.23
CA LEU A 53 -12.72 -3.72 -2.19
C LEU A 53 -12.30 -2.32 -2.58
N LEU A 54 -12.14 -1.48 -1.58
CA LEU A 54 -11.67 -0.12 -1.73
C LEU A 54 -10.33 0.04 -1.01
N LEU A 55 -9.26 0.25 -1.77
CA LEU A 55 -7.97 0.67 -1.26
C LEU A 55 -7.92 2.20 -1.27
N ARG A 56 -7.57 2.79 -0.12
CA ARG A 56 -7.39 4.24 0.01
C ARG A 56 -5.99 4.54 0.52
N ASN A 57 -5.32 5.48 -0.13
CA ASN A 57 -4.07 6.05 0.32
C ASN A 57 -4.32 7.50 0.71
N ALA A 58 -4.44 7.79 1.99
CA ALA A 58 -4.88 9.08 2.47
C ALA A 58 -3.97 9.63 3.57
N HIS A 59 -3.77 10.94 3.58
CA HIS A 59 -2.97 11.61 4.60
C HIS A 59 -3.52 11.38 6.00
N GLN A 60 -2.63 11.00 6.90
CA GLN A 60 -2.84 10.91 8.34
C GLN A 60 -1.68 11.58 9.07
N ARG A 61 -1.98 12.21 10.20
CA ARG A 61 -0.94 12.71 11.11
C ARG A 61 -0.41 11.56 11.94
N VAL A 62 0.90 11.39 11.92
CA VAL A 62 1.59 10.32 12.66
C VAL A 62 2.76 10.91 13.45
N PRO A 63 3.01 10.47 14.68
CA PRO A 63 4.15 10.90 15.47
C PRO A 63 5.42 10.24 14.94
N LEU A 64 6.17 10.94 14.11
CA LEU A 64 7.37 10.43 13.46
C LEU A 64 8.61 11.24 13.80
N GLY A 65 8.52 12.57 13.85
CA GLY A 65 9.65 13.47 14.06
C GLY A 65 10.33 13.31 15.42
N PRO A 66 11.45 14.01 15.63
CA PRO A 66 12.11 14.08 16.93
C PRO A 66 11.12 14.52 18.03
N GLN A 67 11.16 13.85 19.19
CA GLN A 67 10.26 14.09 20.32
C GLN A 67 8.76 13.85 20.03
N GLY A 68 8.44 13.12 18.96
CA GLY A 68 7.06 12.80 18.58
C GLY A 68 6.37 13.94 17.81
N ALA A 69 7.13 14.82 17.16
CA ALA A 69 6.54 15.76 16.21
C ALA A 69 5.70 15.01 15.17
N GLU A 70 4.51 15.54 14.90
CA GLU A 70 3.59 14.94 13.95
C GLU A 70 3.99 15.32 12.52
N GLU A 71 4.00 14.30 11.65
CA GLU A 71 4.19 14.42 10.21
C GLU A 71 2.93 13.95 9.48
N GLU A 72 2.65 14.53 8.32
CA GLU A 72 1.57 14.05 7.45
C GLU A 72 2.13 13.00 6.50
N LEU A 73 1.64 11.77 6.63
CA LEU A 73 1.99 10.65 5.77
C LEU A 73 0.75 10.06 5.13
N ALA A 74 0.86 9.63 3.88
CA ALA A 74 -0.17 8.84 3.26
C ALA A 74 -0.18 7.42 3.86
N VAL A 75 -1.33 6.95 4.29
CA VAL A 75 -1.52 5.62 4.90
C VAL A 75 -2.49 4.83 4.07
N LEU A 76 -2.08 3.62 3.68
CA LEU A 76 -2.91 2.70 2.93
C LEU A 76 -3.91 2.02 3.87
N THR A 77 -5.18 2.07 3.51
CA THR A 77 -6.28 1.38 4.19
C THR A 77 -7.08 0.53 3.22
N LEU A 78 -7.73 -0.50 3.71
CA LEU A 78 -8.58 -1.40 2.95
C LEU A 78 -9.94 -1.56 3.63
N GLU A 79 -11.00 -1.47 2.84
CA GLU A 79 -12.38 -1.72 3.30
C GLU A 79 -13.19 -2.40 2.19
N GLU A 80 -14.31 -3.02 2.55
CA GLU A 80 -15.30 -3.45 1.58
C GLU A 80 -15.97 -2.21 0.97
N ASP A 81 -16.12 -2.21 -0.36
CA ASP A 81 -16.73 -1.10 -1.05
C ASP A 81 -18.25 -1.11 -0.87
N ASP A 82 -18.81 -0.03 -0.37
CA ASP A 82 -20.24 0.14 -0.18
C ASP A 82 -20.99 0.64 -1.44
N GLY A 83 -20.31 0.67 -2.59
CA GLY A 83 -20.84 1.09 -3.88
C GLY A 83 -20.96 2.61 -4.04
N ARG A 84 -20.37 3.39 -3.14
CA ARG A 84 -20.30 4.84 -3.32
C ARG A 84 -19.44 5.20 -4.52
N GLU A 85 -19.75 6.35 -5.11
CA GLU A 85 -18.90 6.92 -6.15
C GLU A 85 -17.48 7.13 -5.62
N LEU A 86 -16.49 6.73 -6.41
CA LEU A 86 -15.09 7.00 -6.07
C LEU A 86 -14.91 8.51 -5.92
N TRP A 87 -14.15 8.91 -4.90
CA TRP A 87 -13.86 10.33 -4.69
C TRP A 87 -13.20 10.93 -5.93
N HIS A 88 -13.84 11.97 -6.49
CA HIS A 88 -13.38 12.66 -7.70
C HIS A 88 -12.51 13.87 -7.32
N PRO A 89 -11.20 13.86 -7.65
CA PRO A 89 -10.39 15.05 -7.49
C PRO A 89 -10.89 16.14 -8.45
N ARG A 90 -11.02 17.36 -7.95
CA ARG A 90 -11.27 18.51 -8.82
C ARG A 90 -10.05 18.71 -9.69
N GLY A 91 -10.16 18.56 -11.00
CA GLY A 91 -9.09 18.84 -11.93
C GLY A 91 -8.91 17.81 -13.04
N LYS A 92 -7.67 17.58 -13.44
CA LYS A 92 -7.26 16.82 -14.63
C LYS A 92 -7.19 15.30 -14.38
N CYS A 93 -8.27 14.70 -13.89
CA CYS A 93 -8.36 13.25 -13.70
C CYS A 93 -9.45 12.67 -14.57
N VAL A 94 -9.27 11.43 -14.98
CA VAL A 94 -10.25 10.64 -15.72
C VAL A 94 -10.43 9.28 -15.04
N THR A 95 -11.64 8.75 -15.08
CA THR A 95 -11.90 7.39 -14.62
C THR A 95 -11.29 6.39 -15.59
N ARG A 96 -10.58 5.40 -15.07
CA ARG A 96 -10.05 4.28 -15.84
C ARG A 96 -10.46 2.97 -15.17
N LYS A 97 -11.05 2.08 -15.96
CA LYS A 97 -11.32 0.70 -15.57
C LYS A 97 -10.46 -0.23 -16.41
N VAL A 98 -9.75 -1.14 -15.77
CA VAL A 98 -8.85 -2.10 -16.40
C VAL A 98 -9.25 -3.51 -16.00
N GLY A 99 -9.47 -4.38 -16.98
CA GLY A 99 -9.71 -5.80 -16.75
C GLY A 99 -8.41 -6.51 -16.31
N VAL A 100 -8.52 -7.44 -15.37
CA VAL A 100 -7.36 -8.15 -14.80
C VAL A 100 -7.46 -9.65 -15.04
N ASP A 101 -8.55 -10.30 -14.56
CA ASP A 101 -8.80 -11.74 -14.60
C ASP A 101 -7.69 -12.55 -13.89
N LEU A 102 -7.66 -12.48 -12.55
CA LEU A 102 -6.68 -13.13 -11.68
C LEU A 102 -7.38 -13.79 -10.48
N ILE A 103 -7.12 -15.08 -10.24
CA ILE A 103 -7.60 -15.82 -9.06
C ILE A 103 -6.44 -15.89 -8.04
N PRO A 104 -6.44 -15.08 -6.97
CA PRO A 104 -5.30 -15.05 -6.07
C PRO A 104 -5.16 -16.36 -5.29
N ASP A 105 -4.03 -17.04 -5.44
CA ASP A 105 -3.62 -18.16 -4.60
C ASP A 105 -2.92 -17.70 -3.32
N ASP A 106 -2.41 -16.47 -3.31
CA ASP A 106 -1.88 -15.77 -2.15
C ASP A 106 -2.05 -14.26 -2.29
N VAL A 107 -2.03 -13.56 -1.16
CA VAL A 107 -1.90 -12.10 -1.10
C VAL A 107 -0.73 -11.77 -0.20
N TYR A 108 0.19 -10.97 -0.71
CA TYR A 108 1.30 -10.44 0.07
C TYR A 108 1.00 -9.02 0.55
N LEU A 109 1.23 -8.79 1.83
CA LEU A 109 1.35 -7.43 2.37
C LEU A 109 2.84 -7.10 2.46
N VAL A 110 3.27 -6.11 1.69
CA VAL A 110 4.63 -5.57 1.80
C VAL A 110 4.61 -4.49 2.86
N ILE A 111 5.42 -4.66 3.89
CA ILE A 111 5.45 -3.80 5.07
C ILE A 111 6.83 -3.17 5.14
N ASP A 112 6.86 -1.85 5.01
CA ASP A 112 8.09 -1.09 5.18
C ASP A 112 8.16 -0.50 6.59
N THR A 113 9.36 -0.58 7.17
CA THR A 113 9.69 -0.01 8.48
C THR A 113 10.75 1.05 8.31
N ALA A 114 10.41 2.30 8.66
CA ALA A 114 11.36 3.39 8.77
C ALA A 114 11.70 3.62 10.24
N GLN A 115 12.97 3.54 10.60
CA GLN A 115 13.47 3.80 11.94
C GLN A 115 14.31 5.07 11.96
N LEU A 116 13.79 6.14 12.57
CA LEU A 116 14.54 7.35 12.84
C LEU A 116 15.56 7.08 13.96
N ARG A 117 16.80 7.44 13.74
CA ARG A 117 17.93 7.24 14.67
C ARG A 117 18.68 8.53 14.89
N LYS A 118 19.21 8.69 16.12
CA LYS A 118 20.20 9.70 16.46
C LYS A 118 21.52 8.99 16.70
N GLY A 119 22.41 9.01 15.70
CA GLY A 119 23.57 8.12 15.67
C GLY A 119 23.15 6.64 15.70
N SER A 120 23.59 5.87 16.70
CA SER A 120 23.21 4.46 16.85
C SER A 120 21.89 4.23 17.61
N ILE A 121 21.31 5.27 18.21
CA ILE A 121 20.15 5.16 19.12
C ILE A 121 18.85 5.33 18.32
N PRO A 122 17.93 4.34 18.32
CA PRO A 122 16.62 4.50 17.72
C PRO A 122 15.76 5.48 18.54
N VAL A 123 15.13 6.43 17.84
CA VAL A 123 14.25 7.46 18.41
C VAL A 123 12.80 7.11 18.18
N ASN A 124 12.43 6.90 16.93
CA ASN A 124 11.09 6.53 16.50
C ASN A 124 11.15 5.40 15.49
N THR A 125 10.07 4.61 15.43
CA THR A 125 9.87 3.57 14.42
C THR A 125 8.47 3.70 13.84
N LEU A 126 8.38 3.68 12.52
CA LEU A 126 7.13 3.71 11.77
C LEU A 126 7.03 2.47 10.91
N LYS A 127 5.93 1.72 11.02
CA LYS A 127 5.59 0.57 10.18
C LYS A 127 4.34 0.87 9.39
N LEU A 128 4.42 0.75 8.06
CA LEU A 128 3.31 0.99 7.13
C LEU A 128 3.16 -0.16 6.14
N VAL A 129 1.92 -0.41 5.68
CA VAL A 129 1.72 -1.22 4.47
C VAL A 129 2.17 -0.39 3.28
N GLN A 130 3.20 -0.86 2.58
CA GLN A 130 3.71 -0.26 1.35
C GLN A 130 2.90 -0.71 0.14
N ALA A 131 2.58 -2.01 0.07
CA ALA A 131 1.85 -2.57 -1.05
C ALA A 131 0.97 -3.75 -0.65
N VAL A 132 -0.07 -3.98 -1.47
CA VAL A 132 -0.86 -5.21 -1.52
C VAL A 132 -0.56 -5.88 -2.85
N VAL A 133 -0.15 -7.15 -2.81
CA VAL A 133 0.23 -7.89 -4.02
C VAL A 133 -0.59 -9.17 -4.12
N PHE A 134 -1.40 -9.27 -5.14
CA PHE A 134 -2.18 -10.48 -5.48
C PHE A 134 -1.33 -11.39 -6.35
N ARG A 135 -1.21 -12.66 -5.95
CA ARG A 135 -0.45 -13.68 -6.68
C ARG A 135 -1.37 -14.74 -7.25
N GLU A 136 -1.12 -15.13 -8.50
CA GLU A 136 -1.66 -16.32 -9.14
C GLU A 136 -0.51 -17.08 -9.79
N GLY A 137 -0.05 -18.19 -9.17
CA GLY A 137 1.15 -18.90 -9.66
C GLY A 137 2.39 -18.03 -9.70
N GLY A 138 2.89 -17.76 -10.90
CA GLY A 138 4.04 -16.88 -11.14
C GLY A 138 3.68 -15.44 -11.51
N ARG A 139 2.39 -15.09 -11.64
CA ARG A 139 1.92 -13.75 -11.97
C ARG A 139 1.64 -12.96 -10.69
N LEU A 140 2.08 -11.72 -10.66
CA LEU A 140 1.84 -10.79 -9.56
C LEU A 140 1.14 -9.55 -10.09
N LEU A 141 0.14 -9.07 -9.35
CA LEU A 141 -0.45 -7.74 -9.50
C LEU A 141 -0.19 -6.98 -8.22
N ALA A 142 0.65 -5.96 -8.27
CA ALA A 142 0.98 -5.11 -7.14
C ALA A 142 0.18 -3.81 -7.19
N VAL A 143 -0.42 -3.44 -6.07
CA VAL A 143 -0.93 -2.10 -5.80
C VAL A 143 -0.04 -1.51 -4.72
N ASP A 144 0.80 -0.55 -5.09
CA ASP A 144 1.76 0.06 -4.17
C ASP A 144 1.60 1.57 -4.07
N ARG A 145 2.08 2.12 -2.96
CA ARG A 145 2.17 3.57 -2.77
C ARG A 145 3.35 4.08 -3.57
N ASP A 146 3.14 5.19 -4.27
CA ASP A 146 4.23 5.78 -5.06
C ASP A 146 5.28 6.42 -4.13
N VAL A 147 4.85 7.29 -3.22
CA VAL A 147 5.69 7.89 -2.19
C VAL A 147 4.96 7.91 -0.84
N TRP A 148 5.71 8.05 0.27
CA TRP A 148 5.10 8.03 1.60
C TRP A 148 4.38 9.34 1.96
N PHE A 149 4.74 10.44 1.31
CA PHE A 149 4.21 11.78 1.57
C PHE A 149 3.12 12.20 0.60
N ASP A 150 2.84 11.39 -0.43
CA ASP A 150 1.83 11.65 -1.44
C ASP A 150 0.73 10.58 -1.45
N GLU A 151 -0.47 10.98 -1.85
CA GLU A 151 -1.65 10.10 -1.86
C GLU A 151 -1.76 9.28 -3.16
N TYR A 152 -0.65 9.09 -3.90
CA TYR A 152 -0.65 8.34 -5.15
C TYR A 152 -0.45 6.84 -4.92
N LEU A 153 -1.16 6.07 -5.76
CA LEU A 153 -1.00 4.63 -5.91
C LEU A 153 -0.54 4.31 -7.33
N THR A 154 0.14 3.20 -7.49
CA THR A 154 0.45 2.61 -8.79
C THR A 154 -0.05 1.18 -8.84
N VAL A 155 -0.41 0.69 -10.05
CA VAL A 155 -0.74 -0.73 -10.29
C VAL A 155 0.24 -1.26 -11.32
N ARG A 156 0.93 -2.34 -10.97
CA ARG A 156 1.94 -2.97 -11.82
C ARG A 156 1.74 -4.48 -11.87
N GLU A 157 2.01 -5.07 -13.01
CA GLU A 157 2.00 -6.52 -13.22
C GLU A 157 3.41 -7.04 -13.54
N GLY A 158 3.73 -8.26 -13.08
CA GLY A 158 5.00 -8.91 -13.35
C GLY A 158 5.15 -10.24 -12.62
N ALA A 159 6.39 -10.73 -12.52
CA ALA A 159 6.72 -11.98 -11.83
C ALA A 159 7.74 -11.79 -10.70
N ASP A 160 8.34 -10.62 -10.58
CA ASP A 160 9.35 -10.30 -9.58
C ASP A 160 8.82 -9.23 -8.63
N LEU A 161 8.66 -9.59 -7.36
CA LEU A 161 8.12 -8.74 -6.32
C LEU A 161 8.97 -7.50 -6.08
N ASP A 162 10.28 -7.65 -6.05
CA ASP A 162 11.22 -6.56 -5.76
C ASP A 162 11.26 -5.53 -6.90
N ALA A 163 11.02 -5.98 -8.14
CA ALA A 163 10.91 -5.09 -9.30
C ALA A 163 9.55 -4.35 -9.36
N LEU A 164 8.51 -4.93 -8.75
CA LEU A 164 7.14 -4.38 -8.81
C LEU A 164 6.87 -3.35 -7.71
N VAL A 165 7.39 -3.57 -6.50
CA VAL A 165 7.10 -2.71 -5.35
C VAL A 165 8.22 -1.70 -5.15
N ARG A 166 7.86 -0.43 -5.21
CA ARG A 166 8.80 0.68 -5.06
C ARG A 166 9.60 0.60 -3.75
N ASP A 167 10.88 0.93 -3.84
CA ASP A 167 11.71 1.21 -2.65
C ASP A 167 11.45 2.64 -2.16
N ALA A 168 10.85 2.75 -0.99
CA ALA A 168 10.52 4.03 -0.37
C ALA A 168 11.67 4.65 0.43
N SER A 169 12.85 4.01 0.48
CA SER A 169 14.00 4.51 1.27
C SER A 169 14.52 5.87 0.80
N GLY A 170 14.36 6.17 -0.51
CA GLY A 170 14.73 7.45 -1.09
C GLY A 170 13.81 8.64 -0.78
N ASP A 171 12.66 8.40 -0.12
CA ASP A 171 11.69 9.45 0.21
C ASP A 171 12.12 10.29 1.44
N TRP A 172 13.21 9.90 2.11
CA TRP A 172 13.61 10.44 3.39
C TRP A 172 14.96 11.14 3.33
N ASP A 173 14.97 12.41 3.67
CA ASP A 173 16.21 13.17 3.82
C ASP A 173 16.87 12.88 5.16
N GLU A 174 18.20 12.76 5.14
CA GLU A 174 19.02 12.64 6.34
C GLU A 174 19.55 14.01 6.75
N GLU A 175 19.07 14.53 7.88
CA GLU A 175 19.63 15.74 8.50
C GLU A 175 20.44 15.35 9.74
N PRO A 176 21.77 15.53 9.74
CA PRO A 176 22.57 15.25 10.92
C PRO A 176 22.07 16.03 12.16
N PRO A 177 22.00 15.42 13.36
CA PRO A 177 22.56 14.10 13.73
C PRO A 177 21.59 12.92 13.54
N PHE A 178 20.50 13.09 12.80
CA PHE A 178 19.50 12.06 12.56
C PHE A 178 19.76 11.34 11.24
N GLY A 179 19.30 10.10 11.15
CA GLY A 179 19.30 9.29 9.94
C GLY A 179 18.19 8.25 10.00
N TYR A 180 17.84 7.68 8.86
CA TYR A 180 16.82 6.65 8.77
C TYR A 180 17.45 5.29 8.43
N ARG A 181 16.88 4.24 9.01
CA ARG A 181 17.14 2.87 8.62
C ARG A 181 15.84 2.25 8.13
N PHE A 182 15.87 1.68 6.94
CA PHE A 182 14.74 1.00 6.33
C PHE A 182 14.91 -0.50 6.38
N THR A 183 13.80 -1.19 6.61
CA THR A 183 13.68 -2.64 6.44
C THR A 183 12.33 -2.96 5.83
N ARG A 184 12.27 -4.02 5.02
CA ARG A 184 11.05 -4.51 4.37
C ARG A 184 10.76 -5.92 4.82
N ASP A 185 9.51 -6.14 5.21
CA ASP A 185 8.95 -7.46 5.51
C ASP A 185 7.86 -7.79 4.47
N VAL A 186 7.74 -9.06 4.09
CA VAL A 186 6.69 -9.55 3.21
C VAL A 186 5.87 -10.58 3.96
N LEU A 187 4.61 -10.27 4.25
CA LEU A 187 3.68 -11.15 4.93
C LEU A 187 2.81 -11.86 3.91
N SER A 188 2.90 -13.20 3.83
CA SER A 188 1.96 -14.04 3.07
C SER A 188 0.70 -14.29 3.88
N LEU A 189 -0.47 -13.96 3.35
CA LEU A 189 -1.75 -14.19 4.00
C LEU A 189 -2.20 -15.64 3.91
N ALA A 190 -1.80 -16.39 2.85
CA ALA A 190 -2.07 -17.82 2.73
C ALA A 190 -1.29 -18.64 3.75
N MET A 191 -0.02 -18.28 4.00
CA MET A 191 0.86 -19.00 4.92
C MET A 191 0.72 -18.54 6.37
N GLY A 192 0.14 -17.36 6.60
CA GLY A 192 -0.01 -16.78 7.95
C GLY A 192 1.33 -16.40 8.60
N GLY A 193 2.39 -16.19 7.82
CA GLY A 193 3.74 -15.90 8.30
C GLY A 193 4.52 -14.92 7.42
N ILE A 194 5.62 -14.40 7.96
CA ILE A 194 6.54 -13.54 7.22
C ILE A 194 7.31 -14.43 6.22
N ARG A 195 7.34 -14.01 4.96
CA ARG A 195 8.23 -14.58 3.95
C ARG A 195 9.60 -13.92 4.13
N VAL A 196 10.62 -14.73 4.40
CA VAL A 196 12.01 -14.28 4.45
C VAL A 196 12.60 -14.28 3.04
#